data_9355172813c66dabd674f2073ec82e0f
#
_entry.id   9355172813c66dabd674f2073ec82e0f
#
_cell.length_a   1.000
_cell.length_b   1.000
_cell.length_c   1.000
_cell.angle_alpha   90.00
_cell.angle_beta   90.00
_cell.angle_gamma   90.00
#
_symmetry.space_group_name_H-M   'P 1'
#
loop_
_entity.id
_entity.type
_entity.pdbx_description
1 polymer ?
#
loop_
_entity_poly.entity_id
_entity_poly.type
_entity_poly.pdbx_seq_one_letter_code
_entity_poly.pdbx_strand_id
1 'polypeptide(L)'
;MQNNENKSNELENQIENASQFEKESNDGQSNKKIKSKYLNEKTVTIVLTLAVVLIAVVFLFIRSNNTVGAKTAQEAAQGFVEEVNSDDYEKASNYVYYENDDVRKDVKKELKDKDKIQTSLHRHMYKIYKDYKIVSVDELGDEARVTLKRESEPGKIVYSDFKMKKVDDRWYCDIM
;
A
#
# COMPACT_ATOMS: atom_id res chain seq x y z
N MET A 1 -11.98 -71.51 -5.27
CA MET A 1 -12.17 -70.93 -6.60
C MET A 1 -13.43 -70.02 -6.63
N GLN A 2 -13.52 -69.00 -5.85
CA GLN A 2 -14.71 -68.10 -5.80
C GLN A 2 -14.40 -66.58 -5.72
N ASN A 3 -13.13 -66.20 -5.91
CA ASN A 3 -12.76 -64.76 -5.71
C ASN A 3 -12.48 -63.98 -7.03
N ASN A 4 -12.61 -64.62 -8.21
CA ASN A 4 -12.31 -63.89 -9.45
C ASN A 4 -13.56 -63.37 -10.20
N GLU A 5 -14.76 -63.89 -9.93
CA GLU A 5 -15.97 -63.45 -10.62
C GLU A 5 -16.52 -62.12 -10.08
N ASN A 6 -16.31 -61.83 -8.80
CA ASN A 6 -16.77 -60.58 -8.21
C ASN A 6 -15.98 -59.34 -8.68
N LYS A 7 -14.73 -59.52 -9.09
CA LYS A 7 -13.88 -58.42 -9.54
C LYS A 7 -14.14 -57.98 -10.99
N SER A 8 -14.65 -58.92 -11.81
CA SER A 8 -15.02 -58.65 -13.20
C SER A 8 -16.33 -57.86 -13.28
N ASN A 9 -17.30 -58.15 -12.43
CA ASN A 9 -18.59 -57.49 -12.41
C ASN A 9 -18.50 -56.02 -11.85
N GLU A 10 -17.53 -55.78 -10.97
CA GLU A 10 -17.30 -54.43 -10.44
C GLU A 10 -16.62 -53.53 -11.48
N LEU A 11 -15.76 -54.04 -12.32
CA LEU A 11 -15.11 -53.30 -13.41
C LEU A 11 -16.07 -53.00 -14.57
N GLU A 12 -16.99 -53.92 -14.92
CA GLU A 12 -18.00 -53.67 -15.95
C GLU A 12 -19.00 -52.56 -15.51
N ASN A 13 -19.43 -52.58 -14.25
CA ASN A 13 -20.30 -51.55 -13.72
C ASN A 13 -19.63 -50.14 -13.65
N GLN A 14 -18.32 -50.07 -13.47
CA GLN A 14 -17.58 -48.78 -13.51
C GLN A 14 -17.43 -48.24 -14.92
N ILE A 15 -17.31 -49.10 -15.92
CA ILE A 15 -17.19 -48.69 -17.32
C ILE A 15 -18.55 -48.24 -17.86
N GLU A 16 -19.64 -48.90 -17.46
CA GLU A 16 -21.00 -48.52 -17.89
C GLU A 16 -21.44 -47.18 -17.28
N ASN A 17 -21.08 -46.92 -16.03
CA ASN A 17 -21.32 -45.60 -15.39
C ASN A 17 -20.46 -44.47 -15.98
N ALA A 18 -19.24 -44.75 -16.42
CA ALA A 18 -18.39 -43.73 -17.07
C ALA A 18 -18.91 -43.38 -18.47
N SER A 19 -19.49 -44.36 -19.21
CA SER A 19 -20.05 -44.08 -20.53
C SER A 19 -21.42 -43.37 -20.50
N GLN A 20 -22.16 -43.46 -19.40
CA GLN A 20 -23.40 -42.68 -19.20
C GLN A 20 -23.08 -41.20 -18.83
N PHE A 21 -21.99 -40.97 -18.09
CA PHE A 21 -21.59 -39.58 -17.77
C PHE A 21 -21.11 -38.78 -18.98
N GLU A 22 -20.49 -39.43 -19.97
CA GLU A 22 -20.09 -38.75 -21.22
C GLU A 22 -21.25 -38.45 -22.16
N LYS A 23 -22.38 -39.17 -22.06
CA LYS A 23 -23.56 -38.91 -22.91
C LYS A 23 -24.45 -37.78 -22.40
N GLU A 24 -24.46 -37.51 -21.09
CA GLU A 24 -25.26 -36.42 -20.53
C GLU A 24 -24.58 -35.02 -20.61
N SER A 25 -23.26 -34.95 -20.85
CA SER A 25 -22.56 -33.69 -20.93
C SER A 25 -22.57 -33.00 -22.32
N ASN A 26 -23.14 -33.65 -23.34
CA ASN A 26 -23.09 -33.15 -24.73
C ASN A 26 -24.41 -32.57 -25.26
N ASP A 27 -25.49 -32.60 -24.47
CA ASP A 27 -26.79 -32.09 -24.94
C ASP A 27 -27.26 -30.78 -24.30
N GLY A 28 -26.35 -30.02 -23.68
CA GLY A 28 -26.59 -28.75 -22.97
C GLY A 28 -25.92 -27.52 -23.56
N GLN A 29 -25.35 -27.55 -24.77
CA GLN A 29 -24.96 -26.32 -25.47
C GLN A 29 -26.18 -25.65 -26.10
N SER A 30 -27.07 -25.17 -25.26
CA SER A 30 -27.93 -24.05 -25.62
C SER A 30 -27.00 -22.88 -25.95
N ASN A 31 -26.86 -22.62 -27.26
CA ASN A 31 -26.33 -21.37 -27.79
C ASN A 31 -27.17 -20.21 -27.24
N LYS A 32 -26.91 -19.81 -25.99
CA LYS A 32 -27.17 -18.44 -25.56
C LYS A 32 -26.22 -17.59 -26.40
N LYS A 33 -26.66 -17.24 -27.64
CA LYS A 33 -26.22 -16.01 -28.30
C LYS A 33 -26.32 -14.91 -27.22
N ILE A 34 -25.19 -14.63 -26.59
CA ILE A 34 -25.00 -13.39 -25.89
C ILE A 34 -25.18 -12.36 -26.98
N LYS A 35 -26.42 -11.83 -27.09
CA LYS A 35 -26.66 -10.63 -27.83
C LYS A 35 -25.68 -9.63 -27.23
N SER A 36 -24.53 -9.41 -27.88
CA SER A 36 -23.68 -8.30 -27.59
C SER A 36 -24.59 -7.09 -27.79
N LYS A 37 -25.14 -6.60 -26.68
CA LYS A 37 -25.87 -5.35 -26.64
C LYS A 37 -24.85 -4.37 -27.20
N TYR A 38 -25.05 -3.90 -28.41
CA TYR A 38 -24.20 -2.90 -29.05
C TYR A 38 -23.99 -1.80 -28.01
N LEU A 39 -22.83 -1.82 -27.34
CA LEU A 39 -22.42 -0.71 -26.54
C LEU A 39 -22.30 0.44 -27.50
N ASN A 40 -23.21 1.40 -27.38
CA ASN A 40 -23.23 2.60 -28.19
C ASN A 40 -21.79 3.17 -28.18
N GLU A 41 -21.24 3.55 -29.33
CA GLU A 41 -19.86 4.07 -29.45
C GLU A 41 -19.54 5.12 -28.37
N LYS A 42 -20.54 5.94 -28.03
CA LYS A 42 -20.45 6.92 -26.94
C LYS A 42 -20.23 6.28 -25.59
N THR A 43 -20.87 5.13 -25.31
CA THR A 43 -20.69 4.42 -24.01
C THR A 43 -19.30 3.77 -23.93
N VAL A 44 -18.82 3.21 -25.04
CA VAL A 44 -17.45 2.64 -25.12
C VAL A 44 -16.41 3.74 -24.89
N THR A 45 -16.58 4.90 -25.54
CA THR A 45 -15.67 6.05 -25.37
C THR A 45 -15.66 6.54 -23.93
N ILE A 46 -16.83 6.66 -23.28
CA ILE A 46 -16.92 7.10 -21.88
C ILE A 46 -16.21 6.11 -20.94
N VAL A 47 -16.44 4.80 -21.11
CA VAL A 47 -15.80 3.78 -20.30
C VAL A 47 -14.29 3.78 -20.48
N LEU A 48 -13.82 3.94 -21.72
CA LEU A 48 -12.39 3.99 -22.02
C LEU A 48 -11.72 5.24 -21.42
N THR A 49 -12.39 6.38 -21.50
CA THR A 49 -11.89 7.64 -20.90
C THR A 49 -11.83 7.53 -19.37
N LEU A 50 -12.85 6.95 -18.72
CA LEU A 50 -12.87 6.70 -17.28
C LEU A 50 -11.72 5.75 -16.85
N ALA A 51 -11.47 4.70 -17.63
CA ALA A 51 -10.39 3.76 -17.35
C ALA A 51 -9.02 4.45 -17.44
N VAL A 52 -8.79 5.30 -18.45
CA VAL A 52 -7.54 6.07 -18.58
C VAL A 52 -7.35 7.04 -17.43
N VAL A 53 -8.41 7.73 -17.00
CA VAL A 53 -8.35 8.64 -15.85
C VAL A 53 -8.02 7.88 -14.56
N LEU A 54 -8.65 6.72 -14.33
CA LEU A 54 -8.36 5.86 -13.17
C LEU A 54 -6.91 5.37 -13.17
N ILE A 55 -6.39 4.92 -14.32
CA ILE A 55 -4.99 4.50 -14.46
C ILE A 55 -4.05 5.68 -14.18
N ALA A 56 -4.35 6.87 -14.68
CA ALA A 56 -3.55 8.07 -14.41
C ALA A 56 -3.55 8.44 -12.92
N VAL A 57 -4.71 8.37 -12.26
CA VAL A 57 -4.83 8.61 -10.81
C VAL A 57 -4.03 7.57 -10.01
N VAL A 58 -4.17 6.28 -10.34
CA VAL A 58 -3.40 5.20 -9.69
C VAL A 58 -1.90 5.39 -9.93
N PHE A 59 -1.49 5.77 -11.16
CA PHE A 59 -0.08 6.02 -11.47
C PHE A 59 0.49 7.23 -10.70
N LEU A 60 -0.29 8.30 -10.54
CA LEU A 60 0.09 9.45 -9.70
C LEU A 60 0.19 9.04 -8.22
N PHE A 61 -0.71 8.19 -7.73
CA PHE A 61 -0.66 7.66 -6.36
C PHE A 61 0.58 6.78 -6.13
N ILE A 62 0.89 5.87 -7.06
CA ILE A 62 2.08 5.00 -6.97
C ILE A 62 3.36 5.84 -7.05
N ARG A 63 3.39 6.85 -7.90
CA ARG A 63 4.54 7.75 -8.02
C ARG A 63 4.71 8.62 -6.78
N SER A 64 3.62 9.08 -6.17
CA SER A 64 3.66 9.83 -4.91
C SER A 64 4.22 9.01 -3.76
N ASN A 65 3.86 7.73 -3.67
CA ASN A 65 4.33 6.84 -2.60
C ASN A 65 5.83 6.47 -2.68
N ASN A 66 6.48 6.71 -3.84
CA ASN A 66 7.91 6.45 -4.02
C ASN A 66 8.77 7.73 -4.03
N THR A 67 8.17 8.91 -3.88
CA THR A 67 8.91 10.15 -3.84
C THR A 67 9.50 10.40 -2.47
N VAL A 68 10.78 10.74 -2.45
CA VAL A 68 11.52 11.11 -1.23
C VAL A 68 11.35 12.60 -0.99
N GLY A 69 10.99 13.00 0.25
CA GLY A 69 10.63 14.37 0.58
C GLY A 69 9.32 14.83 -0.07
N ALA A 70 8.90 16.05 0.18
CA ALA A 70 7.69 16.64 -0.40
C ALA A 70 7.96 18.03 -1.01
N LYS A 71 6.99 18.59 -1.75
CA LYS A 71 7.13 19.89 -2.40
C LYS A 71 6.99 21.05 -1.42
N THR A 72 6.24 20.85 -0.36
CA THR A 72 6.03 21.85 0.71
C THR A 72 6.42 21.29 2.06
N ALA A 73 6.81 22.16 3.01
CA ALA A 73 7.09 21.74 4.38
C ALA A 73 5.86 21.12 5.04
N GLN A 74 4.68 21.68 4.79
CA GLN A 74 3.42 21.14 5.30
C GLN A 74 3.18 19.69 4.84
N GLU A 75 3.35 19.39 3.55
CA GLU A 75 3.17 18.03 3.00
C GLU A 75 4.19 17.05 3.58
N ALA A 76 5.46 17.46 3.73
CA ALA A 76 6.50 16.62 4.29
C ALA A 76 6.25 16.30 5.76
N ALA A 77 5.88 17.32 6.56
CA ALA A 77 5.55 17.17 7.97
C ALA A 77 4.33 16.26 8.15
N GLN A 78 3.27 16.49 7.36
CA GLN A 78 2.05 15.70 7.41
C GLN A 78 2.31 14.25 7.04
N GLY A 79 3.02 13.99 5.94
CA GLY A 79 3.38 12.63 5.52
C GLY A 79 4.20 11.90 6.58
N PHE A 80 5.20 12.56 7.18
CA PHE A 80 5.98 11.96 8.27
C PHE A 80 5.10 11.57 9.47
N VAL A 81 4.28 12.50 9.96
CA VAL A 81 3.43 12.27 11.15
C VAL A 81 2.37 11.20 10.90
N GLU A 82 1.74 11.20 9.72
CA GLU A 82 0.74 10.19 9.34
C GLU A 82 1.35 8.78 9.28
N GLU A 83 2.52 8.63 8.65
CA GLU A 83 3.17 7.32 8.53
C GLU A 83 3.71 6.83 9.89
N VAL A 84 4.22 7.72 10.75
CA VAL A 84 4.61 7.39 12.13
C VAL A 84 3.38 6.93 12.93
N ASN A 85 2.26 7.63 12.82
CA ASN A 85 1.01 7.26 13.51
C ASN A 85 0.43 5.93 13.03
N SER A 86 0.71 5.57 11.77
CA SER A 86 0.33 4.28 11.17
C SER A 86 1.32 3.14 11.46
N ASP A 87 2.38 3.40 12.24
CA ASP A 87 3.50 2.47 12.49
C ASP A 87 4.28 2.06 11.21
N ASP A 88 4.10 2.79 10.09
CA ASP A 88 4.84 2.57 8.84
C ASP A 88 6.14 3.40 8.82
N TYR A 89 7.07 3.01 9.66
CA TYR A 89 8.34 3.75 9.82
C TYR A 89 9.22 3.70 8.55
N GLU A 90 9.05 2.70 7.71
CA GLU A 90 9.73 2.64 6.40
C GLU A 90 9.26 3.78 5.50
N LYS A 91 7.96 4.00 5.40
CA LYS A 91 7.43 5.11 4.63
C LYS A 91 7.72 6.46 5.29
N ALA A 92 7.64 6.57 6.61
CA ALA A 92 8.03 7.76 7.34
C ALA A 92 9.46 8.21 7.00
N SER A 93 10.39 7.26 6.80
CA SER A 93 11.76 7.53 6.41
C SER A 93 11.92 8.26 5.06
N ASN A 94 10.91 8.25 4.19
CA ASN A 94 10.94 9.01 2.94
C ASN A 94 10.89 10.52 3.17
N TYR A 95 10.35 10.95 4.30
CA TYR A 95 10.21 12.36 4.67
C TYR A 95 11.35 12.86 5.56
N VAL A 96 12.30 11.99 5.93
CA VAL A 96 13.45 12.35 6.77
C VAL A 96 14.65 12.70 5.91
N TYR A 97 15.39 13.71 6.33
CA TYR A 97 16.66 14.07 5.70
C TYR A 97 17.75 13.05 6.05
N TYR A 98 18.51 12.65 5.06
CA TYR A 98 19.73 11.87 5.19
C TYR A 98 20.82 12.51 4.33
N GLU A 99 22.06 12.48 4.81
CA GLU A 99 23.19 13.09 4.10
C GLU A 99 23.40 12.52 2.70
N ASN A 100 23.05 11.26 2.50
CA ASN A 100 23.13 10.59 1.20
C ASN A 100 22.11 9.43 1.07
N ASP A 101 21.93 8.97 -0.15
CA ASP A 101 20.95 7.92 -0.45
C ASP A 101 21.33 6.54 0.07
N ASP A 102 22.60 6.26 0.32
CA ASP A 102 23.03 4.96 0.83
C ASP A 102 22.66 4.82 2.32
N VAL A 103 22.85 5.88 3.12
CA VAL A 103 22.35 5.94 4.50
C VAL A 103 20.83 5.72 4.52
N ARG A 104 20.08 6.38 3.63
CA ARG A 104 18.62 6.17 3.54
C ARG A 104 18.24 4.73 3.22
N LYS A 105 18.95 4.08 2.30
CA LYS A 105 18.71 2.67 1.95
C LYS A 105 18.96 1.73 3.13
N ASP A 106 20.05 1.99 3.87
CA ASP A 106 20.40 1.19 5.05
C ASP A 106 19.36 1.34 6.16
N VAL A 107 18.90 2.58 6.43
CA VAL A 107 17.82 2.84 7.38
C VAL A 107 16.52 2.14 6.96
N LYS A 108 16.14 2.23 5.69
CA LYS A 108 14.96 1.51 5.19
C LYS A 108 15.08 0.00 5.36
N LYS A 109 16.25 -0.57 5.11
CA LYS A 109 16.51 -2.00 5.32
C LYS A 109 16.39 -2.37 6.80
N GLU A 110 16.94 -1.54 7.70
CA GLU A 110 16.80 -1.71 9.15
C GLU A 110 15.32 -1.67 9.59
N LEU A 111 14.55 -0.70 9.08
CA LEU A 111 13.14 -0.52 9.44
C LEU A 111 12.23 -1.63 8.91
N LYS A 112 12.61 -2.31 7.82
CA LYS A 112 11.91 -3.49 7.27
C LYS A 112 12.17 -4.76 8.05
N ASP A 113 13.33 -4.87 8.68
CA ASP A 113 13.78 -6.09 9.34
C ASP A 113 12.98 -6.31 10.63
N LYS A 114 12.08 -7.30 10.59
CA LYS A 114 11.20 -7.62 11.72
C LYS A 114 11.97 -8.08 12.95
N ASP A 115 13.13 -8.69 12.77
CA ASP A 115 13.96 -9.18 13.86
C ASP A 115 14.68 -8.05 14.58
N LYS A 116 14.90 -6.92 13.89
CA LYS A 116 15.53 -5.71 14.42
C LYS A 116 14.56 -4.66 14.95
N ILE A 117 13.25 -4.93 14.87
CA ILE A 117 12.20 -3.98 15.27
C ILE A 117 12.41 -3.41 16.66
N GLN A 118 12.83 -4.23 17.62
CA GLN A 118 13.01 -3.80 19.02
C GLN A 118 14.32 -3.05 19.27
N THR A 119 15.32 -3.22 18.41
CA THR A 119 16.67 -2.65 18.59
C THR A 119 16.97 -1.51 17.61
N SER A 120 16.08 -1.24 16.65
CA SER A 120 16.28 -0.16 15.68
C SER A 120 16.26 1.20 16.35
N LEU A 121 17.38 1.92 16.27
CA LEU A 121 17.52 3.27 16.77
C LEU A 121 16.57 4.23 16.04
N HIS A 122 16.51 4.14 14.72
CA HIS A 122 15.65 4.98 13.88
C HIS A 122 14.17 4.81 14.21
N ARG A 123 13.73 3.56 14.44
CA ARG A 123 12.35 3.30 14.88
C ARG A 123 12.05 3.97 16.23
N HIS A 124 12.99 3.91 17.18
CA HIS A 124 12.80 4.58 18.48
C HIS A 124 12.72 6.10 18.31
N MET A 125 13.57 6.68 17.47
CA MET A 125 13.57 8.11 17.19
C MET A 125 12.23 8.55 16.55
N TYR A 126 11.73 7.81 15.57
CA TYR A 126 10.44 8.16 14.94
C TYR A 126 9.26 7.97 15.90
N LYS A 127 9.31 6.93 16.74
CA LYS A 127 8.25 6.65 17.71
C LYS A 127 8.05 7.78 18.76
N ILE A 128 9.03 8.64 18.97
CA ILE A 128 8.89 9.82 19.83
C ILE A 128 7.75 10.72 19.33
N TYR A 129 7.51 10.75 18.02
CA TYR A 129 6.49 11.57 17.37
C TYR A 129 5.14 10.86 17.19
N LYS A 130 4.98 9.65 17.73
CA LYS A 130 3.72 8.90 17.66
C LYS A 130 2.62 9.61 18.47
N ASP A 131 1.38 9.54 17.94
CA ASP A 131 0.16 10.12 18.50
C ASP A 131 0.14 11.66 18.51
N TYR A 132 1.13 12.29 17.89
CA TYR A 132 1.14 13.73 17.71
C TYR A 132 0.30 14.16 16.50
N LYS A 133 -0.21 15.39 16.60
CA LYS A 133 -0.90 16.13 15.51
C LYS A 133 -0.17 17.43 15.27
N ILE A 134 -0.09 17.85 14.02
CA ILE A 134 0.51 19.13 13.64
C ILE A 134 -0.40 20.27 14.11
N VAL A 135 0.21 21.28 14.72
CA VAL A 135 -0.43 22.54 15.13
C VAL A 135 -0.11 23.64 14.12
N SER A 136 1.19 23.79 13.79
CA SER A 136 1.65 24.77 12.79
C SER A 136 2.90 24.26 12.08
N VAL A 137 3.14 24.83 10.90
CA VAL A 137 4.38 24.71 10.14
C VAL A 137 4.78 26.15 9.78
N ASP A 138 5.85 26.60 10.36
CA ASP A 138 6.35 27.98 10.22
C ASP A 138 7.60 27.96 9.34
N GLU A 139 7.47 28.38 8.07
CA GLU A 139 8.55 28.40 7.08
C GLU A 139 9.34 29.71 7.13
N LEU A 140 10.68 29.58 7.08
CA LEU A 140 11.60 30.70 6.98
C LEU A 140 12.70 30.37 5.96
N GLY A 141 12.49 30.73 4.70
CA GLY A 141 13.40 30.39 3.61
C GLY A 141 13.46 28.88 3.35
N ASP A 142 14.64 28.29 3.48
CA ASP A 142 14.87 26.86 3.28
C ASP A 142 14.79 26.04 4.59
N GLU A 143 14.38 26.65 5.67
CA GLU A 143 14.12 26.02 6.96
C GLU A 143 12.66 26.19 7.36
N ALA A 144 12.13 25.22 8.15
CA ALA A 144 10.85 25.37 8.80
C ALA A 144 10.87 24.75 10.20
N ARG A 145 9.95 25.20 11.06
CA ARG A 145 9.67 24.60 12.37
C ARG A 145 8.26 24.03 12.37
N VAL A 146 8.13 22.79 12.77
CA VAL A 146 6.83 22.13 12.95
C VAL A 146 6.52 22.05 14.43
N THR A 147 5.40 22.61 14.84
CA THR A 147 4.87 22.47 16.20
C THR A 147 3.84 21.36 16.23
N LEU A 148 4.00 20.46 17.18
CA LEU A 148 3.17 19.28 17.39
C LEU A 148 2.45 19.34 18.73
N LYS A 149 1.29 18.69 18.83
CA LYS A 149 0.61 18.44 20.10
C LYS A 149 0.10 17.02 20.19
N ARG A 150 0.06 16.47 21.41
CA ARG A 150 -0.66 15.23 21.73
C ARG A 150 -1.32 15.34 23.09
N GLU A 151 -2.34 14.55 23.32
CA GLU A 151 -2.90 14.35 24.65
C GLU A 151 -2.19 13.15 25.29
N SER A 152 -1.49 13.37 26.40
CA SER A 152 -0.73 12.33 27.13
C SER A 152 -1.59 11.64 28.19
N GLU A 153 -2.51 12.38 28.79
CA GLU A 153 -3.52 11.93 29.76
C GLU A 153 -4.78 12.76 29.53
N PRO A 154 -5.97 12.35 29.95
CA PRO A 154 -7.19 13.13 29.79
C PRO A 154 -7.03 14.58 30.25
N GLY A 155 -7.14 15.51 29.31
CA GLY A 155 -7.01 16.95 29.54
C GLY A 155 -5.57 17.48 29.63
N LYS A 156 -4.53 16.65 29.52
CA LYS A 156 -3.12 17.08 29.55
C LYS A 156 -2.51 17.09 28.16
N ILE A 157 -2.33 18.27 27.62
CA ILE A 157 -1.72 18.46 26.30
C ILE A 157 -0.21 18.66 26.45
N VAL A 158 0.55 17.90 25.66
CA VAL A 158 2.00 18.02 25.54
C VAL A 158 2.35 18.52 24.15
N TYR A 159 3.26 19.49 24.09
CA TYR A 159 3.78 20.03 22.84
C TYR A 159 5.19 19.49 22.60
N SER A 160 5.53 19.33 21.33
CA SER A 160 6.87 19.03 20.84
C SER A 160 7.10 19.78 19.54
N ASP A 161 8.33 19.84 19.08
CA ASP A 161 8.66 20.42 17.79
C ASP A 161 9.79 19.63 17.12
N PHE A 162 9.89 19.81 15.80
CA PHE A 162 11.05 19.41 15.02
C PHE A 162 11.34 20.41 13.91
N LYS A 163 12.57 20.38 13.43
CA LYS A 163 13.01 21.23 12.32
C LYS A 163 12.83 20.50 10.99
N MET A 164 12.72 21.33 9.96
CA MET A 164 12.72 20.86 8.59
C MET A 164 13.70 21.67 7.77
N LYS A 165 14.18 21.08 6.69
CA LYS A 165 15.02 21.76 5.71
C LYS A 165 14.64 21.41 4.29
N LYS A 166 14.88 22.37 3.41
CA LYS A 166 14.68 22.23 1.98
C LYS A 166 16.00 21.92 1.29
N VAL A 167 16.04 20.82 0.54
CA VAL A 167 17.21 20.38 -0.22
C VAL A 167 16.71 19.96 -1.61
N ASP A 168 17.33 20.46 -2.67
CA ASP A 168 16.99 20.16 -4.07
C ASP A 168 15.47 20.32 -4.36
N ASP A 169 14.91 21.47 -3.94
CA ASP A 169 13.48 21.82 -4.04
C ASP A 169 12.51 20.86 -3.35
N ARG A 170 13.00 20.10 -2.36
CA ARG A 170 12.19 19.20 -1.55
C ARG A 170 12.39 19.44 -0.07
N TRP A 171 11.30 19.29 0.67
CA TRP A 171 11.29 19.43 2.12
C TRP A 171 11.44 18.10 2.82
N TYR A 172 12.21 18.11 3.92
CA TYR A 172 12.52 16.95 4.75
C TYR A 172 12.48 17.32 6.23
N CYS A 173 12.07 16.38 7.07
CA CYS A 173 12.21 16.45 8.52
C CYS A 173 13.68 16.29 8.91
N ASP A 174 14.23 17.24 9.64
CA ASP A 174 15.61 17.26 10.15
C ASP A 174 15.58 16.86 11.62
N ILE A 175 15.48 15.55 11.87
CA ILE A 175 15.23 14.95 13.18
C ILE A 175 16.36 14.02 13.65
N MET A 176 17.47 14.01 12.92
CA MET A 176 18.65 13.20 13.22
C MET A 176 19.81 14.02 13.73
#